data_8abf4ef9ab5218c1e13752746d021aef
#
_entry.id   8abf4ef9ab5218c1e13752746d021aef
#
_cell.length_a   1.000
_cell.length_b   1.000
_cell.length_c   1.000
_cell.angle_alpha   90.00
_cell.angle_beta   90.00
_cell.angle_gamma   90.00
#
_symmetry.space_group_name_H-M   'P 1'
#
loop_
_entity.id
_entity.type
_entity.pdbx_description
1 polymer ?
#
loop_
_entity_poly.entity_id
_entity_poly.type
_entity_poly.pdbx_seq_one_letter_code
_entity_poly.pdbx_strand_id
1 'polypeptide(L)'
;MKAKLLLISLSLLLGGCASVGLRPTRIEEISRVELKDFCKRNNLKYTYQPFYENIVLYDDSLKIELKPGLSYVSINGFVENLHQKVSYEKGKVFIPGSLEDILIKFRRRRIKDLSSFIPQEIKRIVIDPGHGGRDPGAISPWGLKEKDVNLKIAKYLYSLLRKEGFRVYLTRNGDYFVSLKERVSFAKKRKADLFISIHANANPYSSRLRGFEVYYGSLKFLDTQSKILATAEELYKNNNTLPTSLKNILGKMAYQENRRRTRYLASAILDSAEKLGLFTNKVLGAPFYVLKYNICPAVLIEVGYLTNRYEEKLLRTSLYQRQLASAILQGILKLKNYTQRIIAER
;
A
#
# COMPACT_ATOMS: atom_id res chain seq x y z
N MET A 1 7.96 52.42 -75.65
CA MET A 1 6.67 53.13 -75.81
C MET A 1 5.73 52.53 -74.81
N LYS A 2 5.51 53.12 -73.73
CA LYS A 2 4.38 53.88 -73.25
C LYS A 2 3.02 53.25 -73.60
N ALA A 3 2.29 52.73 -72.65
CA ALA A 3 0.87 52.94 -72.49
C ALA A 3 0.44 52.69 -71.03
N LYS A 4 -0.03 53.74 -70.47
CA LYS A 4 -0.86 53.87 -69.27
C LYS A 4 -2.25 53.31 -69.52
N LEU A 5 -2.89 52.92 -68.51
CA LEU A 5 -4.34 53.24 -68.19
C LEU A 5 -4.84 52.17 -67.22
N LEU A 6 -5.73 52.34 -66.37
CA LEU A 6 -6.57 53.42 -65.80
C LEU A 6 -7.36 52.75 -64.65
N LEU A 7 -7.48 53.50 -63.61
CA LEU A 7 -8.36 53.15 -62.46
C LEU A 7 -9.82 53.08 -62.91
N ILE A 8 -10.57 52.12 -62.42
CA ILE A 8 -11.97 52.34 -62.10
C ILE A 8 -12.26 51.71 -60.73
N SER A 9 -12.68 52.59 -59.85
CA SER A 9 -13.26 52.30 -58.55
C SER A 9 -14.60 51.66 -58.66
N LEU A 10 -14.85 50.62 -57.88
CA LEU A 10 -16.23 50.23 -57.54
C LEU A 10 -16.27 49.89 -56.04
N SER A 11 -16.75 50.81 -55.28
CA SER A 11 -17.20 50.66 -53.92
C SER A 11 -18.51 49.88 -53.90
N LEU A 12 -18.53 48.76 -53.13
CA LEU A 12 -19.79 48.24 -52.61
C LEU A 12 -19.54 47.62 -51.23
N LEU A 13 -20.24 48.17 -50.28
CA LEU A 13 -20.44 47.72 -48.92
C LEU A 13 -20.87 46.24 -48.87
N LEU A 14 -20.32 45.49 -47.92
CA LEU A 14 -21.09 44.59 -47.05
C LEU A 14 -20.21 43.99 -45.96
N GLY A 15 -20.62 44.16 -44.74
CA GLY A 15 -20.58 43.14 -43.70
C GLY A 15 -19.23 42.91 -42.98
N GLY A 16 -19.14 43.45 -41.78
CA GLY A 16 -18.03 43.20 -40.85
C GLY A 16 -17.89 41.70 -40.54
N CYS A 17 -16.66 41.20 -40.76
CA CYS A 17 -16.14 40.10 -40.04
C CYS A 17 -14.99 40.61 -39.18
N ALA A 18 -15.24 40.69 -37.89
CA ALA A 18 -14.18 40.93 -36.92
C ALA A 18 -13.12 39.81 -37.07
N SER A 19 -11.98 40.16 -37.67
CA SER A 19 -10.80 39.33 -37.60
C SER A 19 -10.38 39.25 -36.14
N VAL A 20 -10.75 38.17 -35.47
CA VAL A 20 -10.11 37.78 -34.20
C VAL A 20 -8.64 37.55 -34.53
N GLY A 21 -7.86 38.58 -34.26
CA GLY A 21 -6.40 38.48 -34.30
C GLY A 21 -5.97 37.43 -33.26
N LEU A 22 -5.71 36.23 -33.74
CA LEU A 22 -4.91 35.27 -33.02
C LEU A 22 -3.55 35.93 -32.75
N ARG A 23 -3.40 36.52 -31.56
CA ARG A 23 -2.06 36.89 -31.08
C ARG A 23 -1.24 35.61 -31.14
N PRO A 24 -0.07 35.59 -31.76
CA PRO A 24 0.80 34.44 -31.67
C PRO A 24 1.06 34.24 -30.18
N THR A 25 0.63 33.11 -29.65
CA THR A 25 1.03 32.67 -28.32
C THR A 25 2.55 32.70 -28.29
N ARG A 26 3.09 33.58 -27.48
CA ARG A 26 4.52 33.67 -27.20
C ARG A 26 4.94 32.26 -26.83
N ILE A 27 5.73 31.63 -27.70
CA ILE A 27 6.42 30.39 -27.37
C ILE A 27 7.38 30.85 -26.27
N GLU A 28 7.02 30.66 -25.01
CA GLU A 28 7.95 30.83 -23.91
C GLU A 28 9.11 29.90 -24.21
N GLU A 29 10.28 30.45 -24.42
CA GLU A 29 11.53 29.74 -24.50
C GLU A 29 11.67 28.96 -23.20
N ILE A 30 11.30 27.66 -23.23
CA ILE A 30 11.37 26.83 -22.03
C ILE A 30 12.83 26.72 -21.68
N SER A 31 13.22 27.37 -20.59
CA SER A 31 14.60 27.43 -20.14
C SER A 31 15.16 26.02 -19.90
N ARG A 32 16.38 25.79 -20.38
CA ARG A 32 17.15 24.59 -20.07
C ARG A 32 18.03 24.84 -18.86
N VAL A 33 18.16 23.86 -17.99
CA VAL A 33 18.95 23.94 -16.77
C VAL A 33 20.02 22.85 -16.77
N GLU A 34 21.25 23.16 -16.41
CA GLU A 34 22.28 22.14 -16.22
C GLU A 34 21.88 21.19 -15.08
N LEU A 35 22.09 19.89 -15.26
CA LEU A 35 21.74 18.83 -14.29
C LEU A 35 22.24 19.14 -12.87
N LYS A 36 23.51 19.59 -12.76
CA LYS A 36 24.11 19.92 -11.46
C LYS A 36 23.38 21.04 -10.73
N ASP A 37 23.03 22.10 -11.46
CA ASP A 37 22.32 23.26 -10.90
C ASP A 37 20.89 22.90 -10.53
N PHE A 38 20.23 22.09 -11.35
CA PHE A 38 18.91 21.56 -11.04
C PHE A 38 18.93 20.73 -9.75
N CYS A 39 19.87 19.80 -9.61
CA CYS A 39 20.02 18.97 -8.43
C CYS A 39 20.32 19.80 -7.18
N LYS A 40 21.21 20.79 -7.28
CA LYS A 40 21.54 21.69 -6.17
C LYS A 40 20.31 22.50 -5.70
N ARG A 41 19.55 23.08 -6.64
CA ARG A 41 18.33 23.84 -6.32
C ARG A 41 17.23 23.01 -5.69
N ASN A 42 17.11 21.74 -6.09
CA ASN A 42 16.05 20.85 -5.63
C ASN A 42 16.47 19.93 -4.48
N ASN A 43 17.72 20.07 -3.97
CA ASN A 43 18.32 19.22 -2.93
C ASN A 43 18.27 17.72 -3.29
N LEU A 44 18.66 17.42 -4.54
CA LEU A 44 18.70 16.05 -5.07
C LEU A 44 20.14 15.58 -5.25
N LYS A 45 20.38 14.32 -4.98
CA LYS A 45 21.57 13.60 -5.43
C LYS A 45 21.32 13.05 -6.83
N TYR A 46 22.38 12.76 -7.58
CA TYR A 46 22.23 12.10 -8.87
C TYR A 46 23.32 11.08 -9.12
N THR A 47 22.99 10.07 -9.91
CA THR A 47 23.94 9.13 -10.52
C THR A 47 23.74 9.15 -12.02
N TYR A 48 24.84 9.06 -12.77
CA TYR A 48 24.81 8.89 -14.20
C TYR A 48 25.44 7.54 -14.54
N GLN A 49 24.72 6.72 -15.28
CA GLN A 49 25.18 5.42 -15.76
C GLN A 49 25.41 5.50 -17.28
N PRO A 50 26.65 5.81 -17.73
CA PRO A 50 26.92 6.08 -19.15
C PRO A 50 26.57 4.91 -20.05
N PHE A 51 26.78 3.67 -19.59
CA PHE A 51 26.51 2.46 -20.36
C PHE A 51 25.03 2.27 -20.71
N TYR A 52 24.13 2.71 -19.81
CA TYR A 52 22.68 2.61 -20.01
C TYR A 52 22.05 3.95 -20.42
N GLU A 53 22.87 4.98 -20.59
CA GLU A 53 22.40 6.35 -20.84
C GLU A 53 21.29 6.79 -19.86
N ASN A 54 21.38 6.32 -18.62
CA ASN A 54 20.35 6.55 -17.60
C ASN A 54 20.87 7.51 -16.53
N ILE A 55 20.08 8.52 -16.24
CA ILE A 55 20.34 9.52 -15.19
C ILE A 55 19.29 9.31 -14.12
N VAL A 56 19.73 9.07 -12.89
CA VAL A 56 18.82 8.91 -11.75
C VAL A 56 19.10 10.04 -10.77
N LEU A 57 18.07 10.88 -10.52
CA LEU A 57 18.07 11.88 -9.47
C LEU A 57 17.27 11.33 -8.29
N TYR A 58 17.75 11.57 -7.08
CA TYR A 58 17.07 10.99 -5.91
C TYR A 58 17.30 11.78 -4.62
N ASP A 59 16.34 11.66 -3.73
CA ASP A 59 16.45 11.94 -2.31
C ASP A 59 15.81 10.77 -1.53
N ASP A 60 15.60 10.91 -0.23
CA ASP A 60 15.00 9.85 0.62
C ASP A 60 13.56 9.49 0.21
N SER A 61 12.91 10.34 -0.57
CA SER A 61 11.49 10.24 -0.92
C SER A 61 11.21 10.22 -2.43
N LEU A 62 12.18 10.58 -3.25
CA LEU A 62 12.01 10.85 -4.67
C LEU A 62 13.07 10.11 -5.48
N LYS A 63 12.62 9.42 -6.54
CA LYS A 63 13.46 8.83 -7.58
C LYS A 63 12.99 9.33 -8.93
N ILE A 64 13.86 10.03 -9.66
CA ILE A 64 13.60 10.57 -10.99
C ILE A 64 14.54 9.89 -11.97
N GLU A 65 14.01 9.29 -13.01
CA GLU A 65 14.77 8.60 -14.05
C GLU A 65 14.62 9.34 -15.36
N LEU A 66 15.74 9.75 -15.93
CA LEU A 66 15.87 10.52 -17.17
C LEU A 66 16.77 9.79 -18.15
N LYS A 67 16.53 9.98 -19.46
CA LYS A 67 17.44 9.53 -20.50
C LYS A 67 17.71 10.67 -21.50
N PRO A 68 18.98 10.94 -21.84
CA PRO A 68 19.31 11.85 -22.93
C PRO A 68 18.60 11.45 -24.22
N GLY A 69 18.15 12.42 -24.98
CA GLY A 69 17.41 12.20 -26.22
C GLY A 69 15.90 11.97 -26.06
N LEU A 70 15.43 11.69 -24.85
CA LEU A 70 13.99 11.51 -24.56
C LEU A 70 13.36 12.78 -23.98
N SER A 71 12.08 12.98 -24.30
CA SER A 71 11.22 14.03 -23.74
C SER A 71 10.31 13.52 -22.63
N TYR A 72 10.62 12.38 -22.05
CA TYR A 72 9.87 11.78 -20.96
C TYR A 72 10.74 11.57 -19.74
N VAL A 73 10.12 11.68 -18.57
CA VAL A 73 10.74 11.46 -17.27
C VAL A 73 9.90 10.46 -16.48
N SER A 74 10.55 9.59 -15.72
CA SER A 74 9.88 8.75 -14.73
C SER A 74 10.14 9.33 -13.34
N ILE A 75 9.10 9.66 -12.60
CA ILE A 75 9.17 10.18 -11.23
C ILE A 75 8.48 9.17 -10.30
N ASN A 76 9.25 8.46 -9.48
CA ASN A 76 8.75 7.37 -8.64
C ASN A 76 7.94 6.32 -9.43
N GLY A 77 8.31 6.09 -10.71
CA GLY A 77 7.61 5.19 -11.62
C GLY A 77 6.46 5.81 -12.42
N PHE A 78 6.15 7.11 -12.23
CA PHE A 78 5.19 7.86 -13.05
C PHE A 78 5.91 8.48 -14.25
N VAL A 79 5.34 8.30 -15.43
CA VAL A 79 5.90 8.87 -16.66
C VAL A 79 5.19 10.19 -16.98
N GLU A 80 5.99 11.27 -17.09
CA GLU A 80 5.53 12.61 -17.45
C GLU A 80 6.24 13.08 -18.71
N ASN A 81 5.57 13.90 -19.52
CA ASN A 81 6.15 14.49 -20.73
C ASN A 81 6.82 15.82 -20.39
N LEU A 82 8.09 15.93 -20.72
CA LEU A 82 8.89 17.14 -20.53
C LEU A 82 8.67 18.19 -21.64
N HIS A 83 7.93 17.82 -22.72
CA HIS A 83 7.73 18.60 -23.93
C HIS A 83 9.03 18.95 -24.71
N GLN A 84 10.17 18.78 -24.11
CA GLN A 84 11.51 18.92 -24.71
C GLN A 84 12.41 17.76 -24.31
N LYS A 85 13.40 17.46 -25.15
CA LYS A 85 14.35 16.38 -24.88
C LYS A 85 15.38 16.78 -23.84
N VAL A 86 15.75 15.84 -22.99
CA VAL A 86 16.97 15.92 -22.18
C VAL A 86 18.14 15.91 -23.17
N SER A 87 19.03 16.89 -23.12
CA SER A 87 20.18 16.98 -24.04
C SER A 87 21.49 16.73 -23.33
N TYR A 88 22.47 16.23 -24.13
CA TYR A 88 23.85 16.07 -23.71
C TYR A 88 24.73 16.89 -24.65
N GLU A 89 25.37 17.94 -24.13
CA GLU A 89 26.13 18.89 -24.91
C GLU A 89 27.43 19.22 -24.19
N LYS A 90 28.58 19.11 -24.92
CA LYS A 90 29.93 19.45 -24.39
C LYS A 90 30.24 18.83 -23.01
N GLY A 91 29.86 17.56 -22.81
CA GLY A 91 30.13 16.86 -21.55
C GLY A 91 29.14 17.17 -20.43
N LYS A 92 28.06 17.93 -20.67
CA LYS A 92 27.06 18.32 -19.69
C LYS A 92 25.68 17.85 -20.10
N VAL A 93 24.87 17.54 -19.11
CA VAL A 93 23.46 17.20 -19.28
C VAL A 93 22.60 18.43 -19.00
N PHE A 94 21.68 18.72 -19.90
CA PHE A 94 20.69 19.79 -19.75
C PHE A 94 19.29 19.21 -19.66
N ILE A 95 18.56 19.67 -18.68
CA ILE A 95 17.19 19.25 -18.36
C ILE A 95 16.24 20.37 -18.77
N PRO A 96 15.10 20.05 -19.44
CA PRO A 96 14.05 21.01 -19.68
C PRO A 96 13.53 21.65 -18.39
N GLY A 97 13.35 22.97 -18.37
CA GLY A 97 12.82 23.69 -17.20
C GLY A 97 11.43 23.24 -16.78
N SER A 98 10.67 22.65 -17.71
CA SER A 98 9.38 22.00 -17.42
C SER A 98 9.45 20.91 -16.35
N LEU A 99 10.63 20.28 -16.13
CA LEU A 99 10.79 19.31 -15.03
C LEU A 99 10.58 19.97 -13.65
N GLU A 100 10.96 21.23 -13.50
CA GLU A 100 10.77 21.96 -12.25
C GLU A 100 9.27 22.17 -11.95
N ASP A 101 8.49 22.55 -12.96
CA ASP A 101 7.03 22.68 -12.86
C ASP A 101 6.35 21.32 -12.60
N ILE A 102 6.83 20.29 -13.28
CA ILE A 102 6.34 18.92 -13.06
C ILE A 102 6.63 18.49 -11.62
N LEU A 103 7.82 18.76 -11.08
CA LEU A 103 8.18 18.44 -9.69
C LEU A 103 7.35 19.23 -8.69
N ILE A 104 7.13 20.52 -8.93
CA ILE A 104 6.26 21.36 -8.10
C ILE A 104 4.83 20.81 -8.11
N LYS A 105 4.30 20.50 -9.29
CA LYS A 105 2.98 19.86 -9.43
C LYS A 105 2.96 18.47 -8.79
N PHE A 106 4.01 17.67 -8.95
CA PHE A 106 4.14 16.35 -8.35
C PHE A 106 4.21 16.43 -6.82
N ARG A 107 5.01 17.35 -6.27
CA ARG A 107 5.08 17.62 -4.83
C ARG A 107 3.75 18.17 -4.29
N ARG A 108 3.05 19.07 -5.01
CA ARG A 108 1.72 19.58 -4.65
C ARG A 108 0.61 18.55 -4.80
N ARG A 109 0.60 17.75 -5.87
CA ARG A 109 -0.33 16.61 -6.06
C ARG A 109 -0.11 15.57 -4.98
N ARG A 110 1.14 15.29 -4.61
CA ARG A 110 1.48 14.40 -3.51
C ARG A 110 0.80 14.80 -2.19
N ILE A 111 0.54 16.07 -1.97
CA ILE A 111 -0.20 16.57 -0.80
C ILE A 111 -1.72 16.39 -0.95
N LYS A 112 -2.28 16.51 -2.14
CA LYS A 112 -3.75 16.50 -2.35
C LYS A 112 -4.32 15.14 -2.79
N ASP A 113 -3.62 14.40 -3.64
CA ASP A 113 -4.03 13.06 -4.11
C ASP A 113 -3.50 11.93 -3.23
N LEU A 114 -2.42 12.16 -2.49
CA LEU A 114 -1.94 11.26 -1.45
C LEU A 114 -2.88 11.19 -0.24
N SER A 115 -3.84 12.10 -0.09
CA SER A 115 -4.86 11.94 0.95
C SER A 115 -5.71 10.67 0.79
N SER A 116 -5.87 10.17 -0.44
CA SER A 116 -6.49 8.87 -0.72
C SER A 116 -5.51 7.68 -0.59
N PHE A 117 -4.18 7.94 -0.64
CA PHE A 117 -3.08 6.97 -0.48
C PHE A 117 -2.41 7.02 0.90
N ILE A 118 -2.77 8.02 1.71
CA ILE A 118 -2.37 8.07 3.10
C ILE A 118 -2.90 6.81 3.76
N PRO A 119 -2.09 6.10 4.56
CA PRO A 119 -2.59 5.04 5.40
C PRO A 119 -3.81 5.57 6.14
N GLN A 120 -5.00 5.11 5.75
CA GLN A 120 -6.21 5.53 6.43
C GLN A 120 -6.11 5.12 7.89
N GLU A 121 -6.64 5.94 8.78
CA GLU A 121 -6.76 5.61 10.18
C GLU A 121 -7.41 4.23 10.34
N ILE A 122 -6.87 3.40 11.20
CA ILE A 122 -7.42 2.07 11.47
C ILE A 122 -8.67 2.26 12.30
N LYS A 123 -9.83 2.01 11.70
CA LYS A 123 -11.14 2.13 12.38
C LYS A 123 -11.91 0.82 12.43
N ARG A 124 -11.79 0.01 11.36
CA ARG A 124 -12.55 -1.22 11.16
C ARG A 124 -11.63 -2.41 11.18
N ILE A 125 -11.80 -3.27 12.16
CA ILE A 125 -10.98 -4.46 12.36
C ILE A 125 -11.86 -5.69 12.20
N VAL A 126 -11.44 -6.63 11.36
CA VAL A 126 -12.03 -7.97 11.28
C VAL A 126 -11.13 -8.95 11.99
N ILE A 127 -11.67 -9.63 12.97
CA ILE A 127 -11.05 -10.76 13.65
C ILE A 127 -11.63 -12.05 13.06
N ASP A 128 -10.75 -12.97 12.70
CA ASP A 128 -11.11 -14.23 12.08
C ASP A 128 -10.69 -15.40 12.99
N PRO A 129 -11.59 -15.92 13.85
CA PRO A 129 -11.30 -17.15 14.56
C PRO A 129 -11.24 -18.32 13.59
N GLY A 130 -10.06 -18.92 13.44
CA GLY A 130 -9.85 -20.05 12.52
C GLY A 130 -10.78 -21.22 12.81
N HIS A 131 -11.08 -22.01 11.76
CA HIS A 131 -11.93 -23.20 11.85
C HIS A 131 -13.37 -22.92 12.30
N GLY A 132 -14.10 -23.94 12.80
CA GLY A 132 -15.48 -23.80 13.31
C GLY A 132 -16.46 -24.83 12.73
N GLY A 133 -17.50 -25.16 13.48
CA GLY A 133 -18.52 -26.16 13.12
C GLY A 133 -17.89 -27.52 12.86
N ARG A 134 -18.08 -28.05 11.65
CA ARG A 134 -17.55 -29.34 11.19
C ARG A 134 -16.02 -29.38 11.05
N ASP A 135 -15.36 -28.25 11.02
CA ASP A 135 -13.90 -28.15 10.97
C ASP A 135 -13.38 -27.84 12.40
N PRO A 136 -12.87 -28.85 13.13
CA PRO A 136 -12.35 -28.66 14.47
C PRO A 136 -10.99 -27.94 14.50
N GLY A 137 -10.28 -27.85 13.34
CA GLY A 137 -8.87 -27.56 13.30
C GLY A 137 -8.05 -28.68 13.93
N ALA A 138 -6.88 -28.39 14.44
CA ALA A 138 -6.10 -29.34 15.20
C ALA A 138 -6.82 -29.73 16.51
N ILE A 139 -6.63 -31.00 16.88
CA ILE A 139 -7.13 -31.51 18.18
C ILE A 139 -5.89 -31.96 18.96
N SER A 140 -5.73 -31.42 20.16
CA SER A 140 -4.64 -31.84 21.05
C SER A 140 -4.77 -33.32 21.42
N PRO A 141 -3.68 -34.01 21.79
CA PRO A 141 -3.76 -35.37 22.34
C PRO A 141 -4.66 -35.50 23.57
N TRP A 142 -5.03 -34.38 24.20
CA TRP A 142 -5.87 -34.31 25.40
C TRP A 142 -7.25 -33.71 25.11
N GLY A 143 -7.67 -33.69 23.83
CA GLY A 143 -9.01 -33.34 23.40
C GLY A 143 -9.32 -31.85 23.28
N LEU A 144 -8.35 -30.94 23.44
CA LEU A 144 -8.56 -29.51 23.19
C LEU A 144 -8.64 -29.24 21.69
N LYS A 145 -9.74 -28.65 21.24
CA LYS A 145 -9.96 -28.31 19.83
C LYS A 145 -9.49 -26.89 19.53
N GLU A 146 -8.79 -26.73 18.42
CA GLU A 146 -8.28 -25.45 17.95
C GLU A 146 -9.41 -24.42 17.77
N LYS A 147 -10.52 -24.80 17.15
CA LYS A 147 -11.67 -23.91 16.92
C LYS A 147 -12.19 -23.24 18.18
N ASP A 148 -12.13 -23.95 19.34
CA ASP A 148 -12.66 -23.45 20.62
C ASP A 148 -11.70 -22.43 21.23
N VAL A 149 -10.39 -22.68 21.17
CA VAL A 149 -9.34 -21.77 21.62
C VAL A 149 -9.38 -20.47 20.80
N ASN A 150 -9.42 -20.61 19.48
CA ASN A 150 -9.45 -19.47 18.56
C ASN A 150 -10.65 -18.57 18.83
N LEU A 151 -11.83 -19.15 19.00
CA LEU A 151 -13.06 -18.40 19.28
C LEU A 151 -13.00 -17.64 20.62
N LYS A 152 -12.48 -18.28 21.67
CA LYS A 152 -12.37 -17.66 22.98
C LYS A 152 -11.41 -16.47 22.97
N ILE A 153 -10.23 -16.64 22.39
CA ILE A 153 -9.24 -15.55 22.25
C ILE A 153 -9.79 -14.41 21.39
N ALA A 154 -10.44 -14.74 20.29
CA ALA A 154 -11.08 -13.75 19.42
C ALA A 154 -12.15 -12.93 20.15
N LYS A 155 -12.96 -13.54 21.01
CA LYS A 155 -13.96 -12.84 21.83
C LYS A 155 -13.32 -11.91 22.86
N TYR A 156 -12.20 -12.31 23.49
CA TYR A 156 -11.46 -11.43 24.37
C TYR A 156 -10.88 -10.24 23.61
N LEU A 157 -10.24 -10.50 22.48
CA LEU A 157 -9.69 -9.45 21.62
C LEU A 157 -10.78 -8.50 21.10
N TYR A 158 -11.93 -9.04 20.70
CA TYR A 158 -13.09 -8.25 20.31
C TYR A 158 -13.50 -7.25 21.41
N SER A 159 -13.62 -7.73 22.64
CA SER A 159 -14.01 -6.88 23.78
C SER A 159 -12.98 -5.80 24.08
N LEU A 160 -11.70 -6.13 24.01
CA LEU A 160 -10.60 -5.19 24.23
C LEU A 160 -10.58 -4.10 23.15
N LEU A 161 -10.64 -4.48 21.87
CA LEU A 161 -10.62 -3.52 20.75
C LEU A 161 -11.87 -2.62 20.74
N ARG A 162 -13.03 -3.14 21.15
CA ARG A 162 -14.25 -2.32 21.28
C ARG A 162 -14.09 -1.23 22.35
N LYS A 163 -13.42 -1.54 23.47
CA LYS A 163 -13.11 -0.55 24.52
C LYS A 163 -12.17 0.53 24.03
N GLU A 164 -11.24 0.22 23.09
CA GLU A 164 -10.34 1.17 22.44
C GLU A 164 -10.99 2.00 21.32
N GLY A 165 -12.33 1.87 21.14
CA GLY A 165 -13.09 2.66 20.18
C GLY A 165 -13.09 2.14 18.74
N PHE A 166 -12.53 0.96 18.47
CA PHE A 166 -12.58 0.37 17.13
C PHE A 166 -13.97 -0.20 16.78
N ARG A 167 -14.30 -0.16 15.49
CA ARG A 167 -15.43 -0.93 14.93
C ARG A 167 -14.92 -2.34 14.63
N VAL A 168 -15.34 -3.31 15.43
CA VAL A 168 -14.82 -4.68 15.36
C VAL A 168 -15.88 -5.63 14.86
N TYR A 169 -15.50 -6.56 14.02
CA TYR A 169 -16.33 -7.60 13.44
C TYR A 169 -15.64 -8.95 13.59
N LEU A 170 -16.41 -9.99 13.84
CA LEU A 170 -15.97 -11.38 13.88
C LEU A 170 -16.46 -12.10 12.63
N THR A 171 -15.63 -12.90 11.96
CA THR A 171 -16.06 -13.76 10.84
C THR A 171 -17.02 -14.84 11.32
N ARG A 172 -16.85 -15.30 12.57
CA ARG A 172 -17.79 -16.14 13.32
C ARG A 172 -17.78 -15.75 14.80
N ASN A 173 -18.94 -15.76 15.43
CA ASN A 173 -19.11 -15.49 16.86
C ASN A 173 -19.63 -16.70 17.64
N GLY A 174 -19.79 -17.82 16.96
CA GLY A 174 -20.24 -19.13 17.47
C GLY A 174 -19.47 -20.28 16.83
N ASP A 175 -19.90 -21.50 17.14
CA ASP A 175 -19.33 -22.72 16.57
C ASP A 175 -20.07 -23.12 15.29
N TYR A 176 -19.74 -22.45 14.20
CA TYR A 176 -20.18 -22.76 12.84
C TYR A 176 -19.04 -22.60 11.85
N PHE A 177 -19.15 -23.34 10.74
CA PHE A 177 -18.14 -23.34 9.67
C PHE A 177 -18.25 -22.08 8.81
N VAL A 178 -17.09 -21.48 8.49
CA VAL A 178 -16.94 -20.38 7.52
C VAL A 178 -15.80 -20.75 6.59
N SER A 179 -16.06 -20.81 5.29
CA SER A 179 -15.04 -21.12 4.31
C SER A 179 -13.98 -20.01 4.18
N LEU A 180 -12.78 -20.34 3.70
CA LEU A 180 -11.69 -19.37 3.51
C LEU A 180 -12.12 -18.21 2.59
N LYS A 181 -12.90 -18.51 1.54
CA LYS A 181 -13.43 -17.50 0.62
C LYS A 181 -14.40 -16.54 1.31
N GLU A 182 -15.27 -17.07 2.16
CA GLU A 182 -16.25 -16.25 2.91
C GLU A 182 -15.55 -15.34 3.92
N ARG A 183 -14.49 -15.81 4.61
CA ARG A 183 -13.68 -15.01 5.54
C ARG A 183 -13.10 -13.77 4.85
N VAL A 184 -12.48 -13.95 3.67
CA VAL A 184 -11.96 -12.85 2.87
C VAL A 184 -13.06 -11.93 2.35
N SER A 185 -14.15 -12.51 1.83
CA SER A 185 -15.31 -11.75 1.35
C SER A 185 -15.97 -10.93 2.48
N PHE A 186 -16.03 -11.47 3.69
CA PHE A 186 -16.52 -10.76 4.87
C PHE A 186 -15.68 -9.53 5.18
N ALA A 187 -14.35 -9.68 5.22
CA ALA A 187 -13.45 -8.55 5.44
C ALA A 187 -13.63 -7.45 4.38
N LYS A 188 -13.74 -7.84 3.11
CA LYS A 188 -14.01 -6.95 1.98
C LYS A 188 -15.36 -6.22 2.14
N LYS A 189 -16.43 -6.93 2.42
CA LYS A 189 -17.79 -6.35 2.64
C LYS A 189 -17.81 -5.36 3.80
N ARG A 190 -17.05 -5.61 4.86
CA ARG A 190 -16.92 -4.71 6.01
C ARG A 190 -15.96 -3.54 5.76
N LYS A 191 -15.30 -3.49 4.58
CA LYS A 191 -14.27 -2.51 4.25
C LYS A 191 -13.22 -2.46 5.37
N ALA A 192 -12.71 -3.63 5.76
CA ALA A 192 -11.78 -3.77 6.87
C ALA A 192 -10.49 -2.97 6.60
N ASP A 193 -10.05 -2.22 7.62
CA ASP A 193 -8.77 -1.52 7.61
C ASP A 193 -7.64 -2.45 8.12
N LEU A 194 -8.04 -3.56 8.81
CA LEU A 194 -7.15 -4.56 9.37
C LEU A 194 -7.85 -5.91 9.48
N PHE A 195 -7.14 -6.99 9.16
CA PHE A 195 -7.62 -8.38 9.30
C PHE A 195 -6.66 -9.19 10.18
N ILE A 196 -7.20 -9.81 11.23
CA ILE A 196 -6.46 -10.62 12.21
C ILE A 196 -7.04 -12.01 12.24
N SER A 197 -6.33 -13.01 11.72
CA SER A 197 -6.70 -14.42 11.85
C SER A 197 -6.02 -15.02 13.07
N ILE A 198 -6.77 -15.80 13.87
CA ILE A 198 -6.29 -16.43 15.10
C ILE A 198 -6.39 -17.94 14.95
N HIS A 199 -5.26 -18.60 15.16
CA HIS A 199 -5.05 -20.03 15.06
C HIS A 199 -4.22 -20.55 16.24
N ALA A 200 -4.20 -21.85 16.45
CA ALA A 200 -3.32 -22.54 17.38
C ALA A 200 -2.65 -23.70 16.67
N ASN A 201 -1.34 -23.62 16.54
CA ASN A 201 -0.52 -24.52 15.79
C ASN A 201 -0.53 -25.96 16.38
N ALA A 202 -0.17 -26.93 15.56
CA ALA A 202 0.04 -28.30 15.96
C ALA A 202 1.13 -28.93 15.10
N ASN A 203 1.98 -29.74 15.73
CA ASN A 203 2.97 -30.52 14.99
C ASN A 203 2.85 -32.01 15.37
N PRO A 204 2.43 -32.89 14.44
CA PRO A 204 2.22 -34.32 14.74
C PRO A 204 3.52 -35.06 15.01
N TYR A 205 4.67 -34.51 14.61
CA TYR A 205 5.98 -35.18 14.73
C TYR A 205 6.80 -34.72 15.95
N SER A 206 6.38 -33.61 16.60
CA SER A 206 7.13 -33.07 17.73
C SER A 206 6.23 -32.37 18.74
N SER A 207 6.14 -32.92 19.93
CA SER A 207 5.51 -32.28 21.08
C SER A 207 6.38 -31.24 21.79
N ARG A 208 7.64 -31.07 21.35
CA ARG A 208 8.57 -30.09 21.93
C ARG A 208 8.41 -28.71 21.33
N LEU A 209 7.87 -28.62 20.11
CA LEU A 209 7.63 -27.32 19.47
C LEU A 209 6.62 -26.52 20.29
N ARG A 210 6.93 -25.25 20.47
CA ARG A 210 6.12 -24.30 21.24
C ARG A 210 6.37 -22.87 20.77
N GLY A 211 5.50 -21.96 21.13
CA GLY A 211 5.69 -20.53 20.97
C GLY A 211 4.67 -19.86 20.07
N PHE A 212 4.55 -18.59 20.31
CA PHE A 212 3.70 -17.66 19.59
C PHE A 212 4.39 -17.25 18.26
N GLU A 213 3.68 -17.34 17.16
CA GLU A 213 4.20 -16.99 15.83
C GLU A 213 3.24 -16.04 15.12
N VAL A 214 3.79 -15.14 14.30
CA VAL A 214 2.97 -14.24 13.48
C VAL A 214 3.33 -14.38 12.02
N TYR A 215 2.33 -14.64 11.21
CA TYR A 215 2.47 -14.81 9.77
C TYR A 215 1.92 -13.60 9.01
N TYR A 216 2.65 -13.17 7.98
CA TYR A 216 2.18 -12.22 6.97
C TYR A 216 2.13 -12.86 5.59
N GLY A 217 1.33 -12.30 4.69
CA GLY A 217 1.23 -12.83 3.33
C GLY A 217 2.54 -12.67 2.56
N SER A 218 3.19 -13.78 2.20
CA SER A 218 4.32 -13.80 1.28
C SER A 218 3.86 -14.37 -0.07
N LEU A 219 4.23 -13.69 -1.16
CA LEU A 219 3.81 -14.04 -2.51
C LEU A 219 5.02 -14.13 -3.43
N LYS A 220 5.00 -15.08 -4.36
CA LYS A 220 5.90 -15.10 -5.52
C LYS A 220 5.56 -13.95 -6.47
N PHE A 221 6.50 -13.54 -7.32
CA PHE A 221 6.40 -12.35 -8.18
C PHE A 221 5.11 -12.27 -9.02
N LEU A 222 4.67 -13.38 -9.61
CA LEU A 222 3.44 -13.44 -10.42
C LEU A 222 2.16 -13.11 -9.62
N ASP A 223 2.08 -13.61 -8.39
CA ASP A 223 0.95 -13.31 -7.49
C ASP A 223 0.92 -11.83 -7.06
N THR A 224 2.08 -11.16 -7.04
CA THR A 224 2.18 -9.74 -6.71
C THR A 224 1.47 -8.87 -7.75
N GLN A 225 1.61 -9.18 -9.04
CA GLN A 225 0.97 -8.45 -10.13
C GLN A 225 -0.56 -8.53 -10.04
N SER A 226 -1.10 -9.74 -9.85
CA SER A 226 -2.54 -9.95 -9.66
C SER A 226 -3.08 -9.20 -8.45
N LYS A 227 -2.31 -9.10 -7.38
CA LYS A 227 -2.71 -8.38 -6.17
C LYS A 227 -2.69 -6.86 -6.35
N ILE A 228 -1.74 -6.33 -7.10
CA ILE A 228 -1.68 -4.92 -7.50
C ILE A 228 -2.93 -4.55 -8.30
N LEU A 229 -3.28 -5.37 -9.30
CA LEU A 229 -4.48 -5.18 -10.11
C LEU A 229 -5.76 -5.23 -9.27
N ALA A 230 -5.92 -6.25 -8.43
CA ALA A 230 -7.07 -6.38 -7.54
C ALA A 230 -7.19 -5.19 -6.56
N THR A 231 -6.07 -4.68 -6.07
CA THR A 231 -6.04 -3.48 -5.21
C THR A 231 -6.45 -2.24 -5.99
N ALA A 232 -5.95 -2.08 -7.22
CA ALA A 232 -6.32 -0.98 -8.11
C ALA A 232 -7.81 -1.01 -8.46
N GLU A 233 -8.35 -2.16 -8.82
CA GLU A 233 -9.77 -2.33 -9.13
C GLU A 233 -10.66 -1.98 -7.95
N GLU A 234 -10.32 -2.46 -6.74
CA GLU A 234 -11.13 -2.18 -5.55
C GLU A 234 -11.12 -0.72 -5.16
N LEU A 235 -9.96 -0.07 -5.20
CA LEU A 235 -9.82 1.35 -4.83
C LEU A 235 -10.43 2.30 -5.86
N TYR A 236 -10.38 1.94 -7.15
CA TYR A 236 -10.72 2.86 -8.24
C TYR A 236 -11.87 2.38 -9.14
N LYS A 237 -12.61 1.32 -8.76
CA LYS A 237 -13.73 0.78 -9.55
C LYS A 237 -14.80 1.83 -9.87
N ASN A 238 -15.02 2.79 -8.99
CA ASN A 238 -16.01 3.85 -9.15
C ASN A 238 -15.43 5.13 -9.79
N ASN A 239 -14.15 5.14 -10.16
CA ASN A 239 -13.50 6.29 -10.78
C ASN A 239 -13.13 5.97 -12.22
N ASN A 240 -14.08 6.17 -13.14
CA ASN A 240 -13.90 5.91 -14.57
C ASN A 240 -13.03 6.95 -15.28
N THR A 241 -12.67 8.06 -14.61
CA THR A 241 -11.88 9.14 -15.20
C THR A 241 -10.37 8.88 -15.15
N LEU A 242 -9.92 7.95 -14.32
CA LEU A 242 -8.50 7.62 -14.20
C LEU A 242 -8.05 6.62 -15.28
N PRO A 243 -6.97 6.91 -16.01
CA PRO A 243 -6.36 5.96 -16.94
C PRO A 243 -5.96 4.64 -16.26
N THR A 244 -6.07 3.53 -16.98
CA THR A 244 -5.72 2.20 -16.45
C THR A 244 -4.25 2.12 -15.96
N SER A 245 -3.32 2.77 -16.67
CA SER A 245 -1.92 2.86 -16.27
C SER A 245 -1.76 3.53 -14.90
N LEU A 246 -2.48 4.61 -14.66
CA LEU A 246 -2.47 5.31 -13.39
C LEU A 246 -3.10 4.47 -12.27
N LYS A 247 -4.24 3.81 -12.53
CA LYS A 247 -4.86 2.86 -11.57
C LYS A 247 -3.88 1.77 -11.14
N ASN A 248 -3.12 1.20 -12.08
CA ASN A 248 -2.11 0.17 -11.79
C ASN A 248 -0.97 0.70 -10.91
N ILE A 249 -0.47 1.89 -11.19
CA ILE A 249 0.59 2.52 -10.39
C ILE A 249 0.09 2.78 -8.97
N LEU A 250 -1.08 3.36 -8.83
CA LEU A 250 -1.72 3.64 -7.56
C LEU A 250 -2.00 2.35 -6.77
N GLY A 251 -2.47 1.30 -7.45
CA GLY A 251 -2.64 -0.03 -6.87
C GLY A 251 -1.32 -0.62 -6.36
N LYS A 252 -0.22 -0.43 -7.09
CA LYS A 252 1.12 -0.85 -6.67
C LYS A 252 1.57 -0.13 -5.40
N MET A 253 1.37 1.18 -5.33
CA MET A 253 1.73 1.97 -4.14
C MET A 253 0.91 1.54 -2.92
N ALA A 254 -0.40 1.42 -3.06
CA ALA A 254 -1.29 0.95 -1.99
C ALA A 254 -0.91 -0.45 -1.51
N TYR A 255 -0.59 -1.36 -2.43
CA TYR A 255 -0.13 -2.70 -2.11
C TYR A 255 1.20 -2.69 -1.34
N GLN A 256 2.17 -1.88 -1.76
CA GLN A 256 3.46 -1.78 -1.07
C GLN A 256 3.29 -1.22 0.35
N GLU A 257 2.45 -0.21 0.52
CA GLU A 257 2.16 0.36 1.83
C GLU A 257 1.44 -0.64 2.75
N ASN A 258 0.46 -1.38 2.23
CA ASN A 258 -0.20 -2.44 2.97
C ASN A 258 0.79 -3.53 3.42
N ARG A 259 1.76 -3.89 2.58
CA ARG A 259 2.83 -4.83 2.96
C ARG A 259 3.71 -4.29 4.08
N ARG A 260 4.09 -3.00 4.01
CA ARG A 260 4.89 -2.34 5.04
C ARG A 260 4.16 -2.36 6.38
N ARG A 261 2.90 -1.93 6.39
CA ARG A 261 2.03 -1.93 7.59
C ARG A 261 1.81 -3.33 8.14
N THR A 262 1.62 -4.32 7.28
CA THR A 262 1.48 -5.73 7.67
C THR A 262 2.71 -6.26 8.39
N ARG A 263 3.91 -5.99 7.86
CA ARG A 263 5.17 -6.42 8.49
C ARG A 263 5.39 -5.71 9.82
N TYR A 264 5.14 -4.40 9.86
CA TYR A 264 5.23 -3.64 11.11
C TYR A 264 4.28 -4.21 12.16
N LEU A 265 3.01 -4.48 11.80
CA LEU A 265 2.04 -5.09 12.69
C LEU A 265 2.51 -6.44 13.22
N ALA A 266 2.98 -7.31 12.33
CA ALA A 266 3.45 -8.63 12.72
C ALA A 266 4.58 -8.56 13.74
N SER A 267 5.57 -7.69 13.50
CA SER A 267 6.67 -7.45 14.45
C SER A 267 6.19 -6.81 15.75
N ALA A 268 5.27 -5.84 15.67
CA ALA A 268 4.73 -5.17 16.85
C ALA A 268 3.89 -6.10 17.74
N ILE A 269 3.17 -7.06 17.15
CA ILE A 269 2.43 -8.09 17.91
C ILE A 269 3.42 -9.04 18.60
N LEU A 270 4.43 -9.53 17.87
CA LEU A 270 5.43 -10.44 18.42
C LEU A 270 6.20 -9.79 19.59
N ASP A 271 6.71 -8.55 19.41
CA ASP A 271 7.36 -7.76 20.44
C ASP A 271 6.46 -7.52 21.67
N SER A 272 5.16 -7.32 21.45
CA SER A 272 4.21 -7.14 22.54
C SER A 272 3.94 -8.44 23.29
N ALA A 273 3.93 -9.57 22.59
CA ALA A 273 3.82 -10.90 23.20
C ALA A 273 5.06 -11.22 24.07
N GLU A 274 6.24 -10.93 23.55
CA GLU A 274 7.51 -11.11 24.29
C GLU A 274 7.55 -10.25 25.56
N LYS A 275 7.18 -8.97 25.47
CA LYS A 275 7.11 -8.06 26.64
C LYS A 275 6.11 -8.49 27.72
N LEU A 276 5.10 -9.25 27.34
CA LEU A 276 4.16 -9.86 28.29
C LEU A 276 4.63 -11.23 28.82
N GLY A 277 5.86 -11.64 28.53
CA GLY A 277 6.44 -12.89 29.00
C GLY A 277 5.93 -14.14 28.29
N LEU A 278 5.28 -13.99 27.11
CA LEU A 278 4.91 -15.13 26.29
C LEU A 278 6.15 -15.72 25.61
N PHE A 279 6.18 -17.04 25.45
CA PHE A 279 7.21 -17.67 24.66
C PHE A 279 6.95 -17.39 23.18
N THR A 280 7.85 -16.62 22.55
CA THR A 280 7.73 -16.20 21.15
C THR A 280 8.74 -16.89 20.25
N ASN A 281 8.40 -17.14 19.00
CA ASN A 281 9.30 -17.63 17.96
C ASN A 281 9.71 -16.51 17.01
N LYS A 282 9.00 -16.39 15.88
CA LYS A 282 9.41 -15.44 14.83
C LYS A 282 8.24 -14.94 14.00
N VAL A 283 8.50 -13.89 13.23
CA VAL A 283 7.63 -13.42 12.16
C VAL A 283 7.98 -14.14 10.87
N LEU A 284 6.99 -14.72 10.21
CA LEU A 284 7.15 -15.57 9.03
C LEU A 284 6.30 -15.08 7.85
N GLY A 285 6.81 -15.27 6.65
CA GLY A 285 6.02 -15.10 5.44
C GLY A 285 5.42 -16.42 4.98
N ALA A 286 4.09 -16.47 4.78
CA ALA A 286 3.41 -17.67 4.31
C ALA A 286 2.29 -17.36 3.30
N PRO A 287 2.00 -18.27 2.34
CA PRO A 287 0.98 -18.06 1.32
C PRO A 287 -0.42 -18.49 1.77
N PHE A 288 -0.76 -18.28 3.06
CA PHE A 288 -2.10 -18.63 3.56
C PHE A 288 -3.19 -17.91 2.79
N TYR A 289 -4.28 -18.60 2.48
CA TYR A 289 -5.38 -18.09 1.66
C TYR A 289 -5.91 -16.75 2.17
N VAL A 290 -6.21 -16.67 3.46
CA VAL A 290 -6.78 -15.47 4.09
C VAL A 290 -5.80 -14.29 4.09
N LEU A 291 -4.49 -14.53 4.04
CA LEU A 291 -3.47 -13.49 3.89
C LEU A 291 -3.24 -13.14 2.42
N LYS A 292 -3.30 -14.15 1.55
CA LYS A 292 -3.07 -13.98 0.10
C LYS A 292 -4.14 -13.12 -0.55
N TYR A 293 -5.40 -13.31 -0.22
CA TYR A 293 -6.52 -12.66 -0.91
C TYR A 293 -7.13 -11.46 -0.19
N ASN A 294 -6.63 -11.09 0.99
CA ASN A 294 -6.99 -9.83 1.64
C ASN A 294 -6.29 -8.64 0.98
N ILE A 295 -7.02 -7.53 0.84
CA ILE A 295 -6.51 -6.26 0.28
C ILE A 295 -6.08 -5.26 1.35
N CYS A 296 -6.54 -5.41 2.60
CA CYS A 296 -6.04 -4.66 3.75
C CYS A 296 -4.83 -5.35 4.38
N PRO A 297 -4.07 -4.67 5.27
CA PRO A 297 -3.09 -5.32 6.12
C PRO A 297 -3.69 -6.52 6.84
N ALA A 298 -3.05 -7.69 6.75
CA ALA A 298 -3.57 -8.95 7.25
C ALA A 298 -2.46 -9.80 7.87
N VAL A 299 -2.71 -10.31 9.07
CA VAL A 299 -1.81 -11.26 9.76
C VAL A 299 -2.59 -12.49 10.22
N LEU A 300 -1.89 -13.62 10.29
CA LEU A 300 -2.35 -14.84 10.94
C LEU A 300 -1.44 -15.10 12.14
N ILE A 301 -2.03 -15.39 13.25
CA ILE A 301 -1.35 -15.56 14.54
C ILE A 301 -1.56 -17.00 15.00
N GLU A 302 -0.46 -17.72 15.19
CA GLU A 302 -0.43 -18.99 15.88
C GLU A 302 -0.11 -18.75 17.35
N VAL A 303 -1.10 -18.93 18.20
CA VAL A 303 -1.04 -18.51 19.63
C VAL A 303 -0.29 -19.51 20.53
N GLY A 304 0.28 -20.56 19.97
CA GLY A 304 0.99 -21.63 20.63
C GLY A 304 0.64 -22.97 20.01
N TYR A 305 1.25 -24.06 20.50
CA TYR A 305 1.12 -25.41 19.94
C TYR A 305 0.23 -26.31 20.80
N LEU A 306 -0.89 -26.80 20.23
CA LEU A 306 -1.80 -27.74 20.87
C LEU A 306 -1.15 -29.10 21.16
N THR A 307 -0.10 -29.46 20.45
CA THR A 307 0.65 -30.70 20.66
C THR A 307 1.71 -30.59 21.76
N ASN A 308 1.98 -29.38 22.24
CA ASN A 308 2.87 -29.13 23.37
C ASN A 308 2.08 -29.19 24.67
N ARG A 309 2.41 -30.11 25.57
CA ARG A 309 1.67 -30.33 26.83
C ARG A 309 1.59 -29.11 27.72
N TYR A 310 2.65 -28.34 27.78
CA TYR A 310 2.71 -27.14 28.61
C TYR A 310 1.81 -26.02 28.04
N GLU A 311 1.94 -25.74 26.73
CA GLU A 311 1.11 -24.71 26.08
C GLU A 311 -0.38 -25.11 26.02
N GLU A 312 -0.65 -26.37 25.77
CA GLU A 312 -2.02 -26.87 25.76
C GLU A 312 -2.72 -26.63 27.11
N LYS A 313 -2.06 -26.88 28.22
CA LYS A 313 -2.59 -26.57 29.56
C LYS A 313 -2.84 -25.06 29.72
N LEU A 314 -1.93 -24.21 29.28
CA LEU A 314 -2.09 -22.76 29.31
C LEU A 314 -3.25 -22.30 28.44
N LEU A 315 -3.35 -22.80 27.20
CA LEU A 315 -4.39 -22.47 26.23
C LEU A 315 -5.82 -22.81 26.71
N ARG A 316 -5.97 -23.75 27.65
CA ARG A 316 -7.25 -24.03 28.34
C ARG A 316 -7.68 -22.92 29.29
N THR A 317 -6.73 -22.14 29.82
CA THR A 317 -7.02 -21.15 30.87
C THR A 317 -7.48 -19.82 30.29
N SER A 318 -8.52 -19.24 30.91
CA SER A 318 -9.02 -17.91 30.51
C SER A 318 -7.99 -16.81 30.74
N LEU A 319 -7.12 -16.97 31.75
CA LEU A 319 -6.06 -16.00 32.06
C LEU A 319 -5.09 -15.90 30.91
N TYR A 320 -4.54 -17.01 30.43
CA TYR A 320 -3.60 -17.04 29.33
C TYR A 320 -4.23 -16.57 28.00
N GLN A 321 -5.48 -16.97 27.72
CA GLN A 321 -6.22 -16.51 26.55
C GLN A 321 -6.41 -14.97 26.55
N ARG A 322 -6.67 -14.37 27.71
CA ARG A 322 -6.74 -12.90 27.85
C ARG A 322 -5.37 -12.24 27.65
N GLN A 323 -4.31 -12.85 28.16
CA GLN A 323 -2.93 -12.38 27.99
C GLN A 323 -2.54 -12.38 26.50
N LEU A 324 -2.88 -13.44 25.75
CA LEU A 324 -2.70 -13.52 24.30
C LEU A 324 -3.48 -12.42 23.55
N ALA A 325 -4.74 -12.23 23.90
CA ALA A 325 -5.57 -11.16 23.35
C ALA A 325 -5.00 -9.76 23.65
N SER A 326 -4.44 -9.56 24.85
CA SER A 326 -3.78 -8.30 25.23
C SER A 326 -2.51 -8.04 24.42
N ALA A 327 -1.69 -9.07 24.17
CA ALA A 327 -0.50 -8.97 23.31
C ALA A 327 -0.87 -8.50 21.89
N ILE A 328 -1.91 -9.09 21.32
CA ILE A 328 -2.42 -8.73 19.99
C ILE A 328 -2.93 -7.28 19.99
N LEU A 329 -3.70 -6.89 20.98
CA LEU A 329 -4.18 -5.50 21.16
C LEU A 329 -3.01 -4.51 21.16
N GLN A 330 -1.99 -4.73 22.00
CA GLN A 330 -0.84 -3.84 22.12
C GLN A 330 -0.11 -3.66 20.77
N GLY A 331 0.04 -4.73 20.00
CA GLY A 331 0.61 -4.65 18.65
C GLY A 331 -0.25 -3.81 17.69
N ILE A 332 -1.57 -3.93 17.77
CA ILE A 332 -2.51 -3.12 16.97
C ILE A 332 -2.44 -1.64 17.37
N LEU A 333 -2.36 -1.33 18.65
CA LEU A 333 -2.21 0.05 19.14
C LEU A 333 -0.89 0.68 18.69
N LYS A 334 0.22 -0.07 18.68
CA LYS A 334 1.50 0.38 18.11
C LYS A 334 1.35 0.72 16.62
N LEU A 335 0.66 -0.11 15.84
CA LEU A 335 0.38 0.19 14.44
C LEU A 335 -0.51 1.42 14.26
N LYS A 336 -1.53 1.60 15.10
CA LYS A 336 -2.40 2.80 15.10
C LYS A 336 -1.55 4.06 15.31
N ASN A 337 -0.71 4.08 16.35
CA ASN A 337 0.17 5.21 16.66
C ASN A 337 1.20 5.48 15.55
N TYR A 338 1.80 4.43 14.98
CA TYR A 338 2.69 4.53 13.83
C TYR A 338 1.98 5.18 12.63
N THR A 339 0.76 4.74 12.35
CA THR A 339 -0.05 5.29 11.25
C THR A 339 -0.40 6.77 11.48
N GLN A 340 -0.79 7.14 12.71
CA GLN A 340 -1.10 8.52 13.08
C GLN A 340 0.11 9.45 12.96
N ARG A 341 1.30 9.01 13.36
CA ARG A 341 2.54 9.79 13.16
C ARG A 341 2.81 10.07 11.69
N ILE A 342 2.72 9.06 10.83
CA ILE A 342 2.90 9.24 9.37
C ILE A 342 1.86 10.23 8.80
N ILE A 343 0.65 10.26 9.35
CA ILE A 343 -0.39 11.21 8.93
C ILE A 343 -0.06 12.62 9.41
N ALA A 344 0.46 12.78 10.63
CA ALA A 344 0.76 14.07 11.24
C ALA A 344 2.04 14.74 10.70
N GLU A 345 3.02 13.95 10.23
CA GLU A 345 4.28 14.45 9.65
C GLU A 345 4.14 14.91 8.19
N ARG A 346 2.95 14.94 7.66
CA ARG A 346 2.60 15.37 6.28
C ARG A 346 1.75 16.62 6.23
#